data_f39d1a5bb927a11bc1e462e5a63aa004
#
_entry.id   f39d1a5bb927a11bc1e462e5a63aa004
#
_cell.length_a   1.000
_cell.length_b   1.000
_cell.length_c   1.000
_cell.angle_alpha   90.00
_cell.angle_beta   90.00
_cell.angle_gamma   90.00
#
_symmetry.space_group_name_H-M   'P 1'
#
loop_
_entity.id
_entity.type
_entity.pdbx_description
1 polymer ?
#
loop_
_entity_poly.entity_id
_entity_poly.type
_entity_poly.pdbx_seq_one_letter_code
_entity_poly.pdbx_strand_id
1 'polypeptide(L)'
;MRPLLLLRLTPRSAPLQFLGSIRGMKVYTKTGDKGTSQLFSGERRPKNDTVFQALGDTDELNAQIGVAVEQARVAANIYLPPKLEQIQSRLFDLGACVATPLTSASEIKQRRTGVFDEANVTQLEYWIDEMDTELPPIKCFILPSGGGLTSTHLHVARVVCRRAERSVVPLVAAGDVDGVVQRYLNRLSDFLFVSARFAAITEGKEETKWTNQNIKLEEKDDTE
;
A
#
# COMPACT_ATOMS: atom_id res chain seq x y z
N MET A 1 -13.55 62.69 36.87
CA MET A 1 -13.17 61.98 35.63
C MET A 1 -11.68 61.67 35.67
N ARG A 2 -11.30 60.42 35.89
CA ARG A 2 -9.90 59.96 35.87
C ARG A 2 -9.66 59.22 34.57
N PRO A 3 -8.56 59.42 33.80
CA PRO A 3 -8.29 58.68 32.61
C PRO A 3 -7.70 57.30 32.94
N LEU A 4 -8.21 56.22 32.28
CA LEU A 4 -7.69 54.89 32.32
C LEU A 4 -6.32 54.83 31.61
N LEU A 5 -5.33 54.33 32.34
CA LEU A 5 -3.98 54.02 31.83
C LEU A 5 -4.01 52.66 31.13
N LEU A 6 -3.94 52.63 29.79
CA LEU A 6 -3.78 51.41 29.00
C LEU A 6 -2.34 50.95 29.10
N LEU A 7 -2.10 49.87 29.87
CA LEU A 7 -0.83 49.12 29.83
C LEU A 7 -0.73 48.34 28.51
N ARG A 8 0.16 48.79 27.63
CA ARG A 8 0.60 47.99 26.48
C ARG A 8 1.53 46.87 26.95
N LEU A 9 1.05 45.62 26.90
CA LEU A 9 1.87 44.43 27.02
C LEU A 9 2.56 44.19 25.68
N THR A 10 3.85 44.45 25.59
CA THR A 10 4.71 44.00 24.49
C THR A 10 5.04 42.53 24.67
N PRO A 11 4.85 41.69 23.67
CA PRO A 11 5.32 40.29 23.77
C PRO A 11 6.85 40.28 23.67
N ARG A 12 7.51 39.83 24.73
CA ARG A 12 8.94 39.48 24.71
C ARG A 12 9.12 38.29 23.77
N SER A 13 9.66 38.53 22.58
CA SER A 13 10.19 37.48 21.72
C SER A 13 11.42 36.88 22.37
N ALA A 14 11.30 35.64 22.88
CA ALA A 14 12.44 34.83 23.26
C ALA A 14 13.21 34.43 21.98
N PRO A 15 14.55 34.53 21.96
CA PRO A 15 15.31 34.08 20.80
C PRO A 15 15.24 32.55 20.68
N LEU A 16 14.75 32.06 19.54
CA LEU A 16 14.88 30.68 19.11
C LEU A 16 16.37 30.38 18.86
N GLN A 17 17.12 30.06 19.92
CA GLN A 17 18.43 29.44 19.84
C GLN A 17 18.27 27.92 19.98
N PHE A 18 17.89 27.24 18.90
CA PHE A 18 18.15 25.82 18.71
C PHE A 18 18.26 25.49 17.21
N LEU A 19 19.24 26.12 16.55
CA LEU A 19 19.77 25.64 15.30
C LEU A 19 21.11 24.96 15.60
N GLY A 20 21.03 23.82 16.31
CA GLY A 20 22.06 22.79 16.23
C GLY A 20 22.15 22.40 14.74
N SER A 21 23.32 22.52 14.15
CA SER A 21 23.62 22.14 12.76
C SER A 21 23.05 20.76 12.47
N ILE A 22 21.87 20.67 11.86
CA ILE A 22 21.40 19.47 11.19
C ILE A 22 22.34 19.31 10.00
N ARG A 23 23.44 18.57 10.20
CA ARG A 23 24.22 18.07 9.07
C ARG A 23 23.23 17.39 8.16
N GLY A 24 22.89 18.00 7.02
CA GLY A 24 21.97 17.47 6.05
C GLY A 24 22.36 16.04 5.72
N MET A 25 21.52 15.09 6.14
CA MET A 25 21.74 13.68 5.85
C MET A 25 21.65 13.51 4.33
N LYS A 26 22.76 13.21 3.67
CA LYS A 26 22.76 12.98 2.23
C LYS A 26 21.93 11.74 1.94
N VAL A 27 21.05 11.80 0.95
CA VAL A 27 20.21 10.68 0.51
C VAL A 27 21.07 9.48 0.07
N TYR A 28 22.23 9.75 -0.56
CA TYR A 28 23.15 8.69 -0.99
C TYR A 28 24.27 8.48 0.02
N THR A 29 24.47 7.22 0.44
CA THR A 29 25.55 6.82 1.37
C THR A 29 26.69 6.09 0.67
N LYS A 30 26.51 5.66 -0.60
CA LYS A 30 27.44 4.85 -1.40
C LYS A 30 27.79 3.48 -0.79
N THR A 31 27.17 3.09 0.32
CA THR A 31 27.45 1.82 1.01
C THR A 31 26.91 0.60 0.27
N GLY A 32 25.98 0.82 -0.67
CA GLY A 32 25.34 -0.21 -1.49
C GLY A 32 25.95 -0.44 -2.88
N ASP A 33 26.98 0.32 -3.28
CA ASP A 33 27.53 0.31 -4.64
C ASP A 33 28.23 -1.02 -5.00
N LYS A 34 28.60 -1.81 -3.99
CA LYS A 34 29.23 -3.14 -4.16
C LYS A 34 28.21 -4.30 -4.19
N GLY A 35 26.94 -4.02 -4.46
CA GLY A 35 25.90 -5.06 -4.61
C GLY A 35 25.39 -5.66 -3.30
N THR A 36 25.67 -5.04 -2.15
CA THR A 36 25.13 -5.44 -0.85
C THR A 36 24.29 -4.31 -0.25
N SER A 37 23.30 -4.65 0.59
CA SER A 37 22.53 -3.69 1.36
C SER A 37 22.38 -4.16 2.80
N GLN A 38 21.95 -3.26 3.67
CA GLN A 38 21.76 -3.52 5.09
C GLN A 38 20.28 -3.57 5.43
N LEU A 39 19.87 -4.62 6.14
CA LEU A 39 18.55 -4.75 6.70
C LEU A 39 18.37 -3.84 7.92
N PHE A 40 17.13 -3.63 8.34
CA PHE A 40 16.83 -2.89 9.57
C PHE A 40 17.40 -3.60 10.82
N SER A 41 17.52 -4.94 10.78
CA SER A 41 18.24 -5.73 11.77
C SER A 41 19.73 -5.36 11.92
N GLY A 42 20.32 -4.66 10.95
CA GLY A 42 21.75 -4.36 10.88
C GLY A 42 22.56 -5.40 10.10
N GLU A 43 21.98 -6.53 9.74
CA GLU A 43 22.58 -7.56 8.90
C GLU A 43 22.79 -7.05 7.48
N ARG A 44 23.92 -7.40 6.85
CA ARG A 44 24.18 -7.09 5.44
C ARG A 44 24.03 -8.34 4.60
N ARG A 45 23.24 -8.23 3.52
CA ARG A 45 23.00 -9.30 2.54
C ARG A 45 23.24 -8.80 1.10
N PRO A 46 23.46 -9.69 0.13
CA PRO A 46 23.44 -9.33 -1.28
C PRO A 46 22.11 -8.71 -1.69
N LYS A 47 22.12 -7.74 -2.61
CA LYS A 47 20.89 -7.07 -3.07
C LYS A 47 19.91 -7.98 -3.80
N ASN A 48 20.35 -9.15 -4.25
CA ASN A 48 19.51 -10.18 -4.87
C ASN A 48 18.95 -11.20 -3.86
N ASP A 49 19.14 -10.96 -2.55
CA ASP A 49 18.50 -11.77 -1.50
C ASP A 49 16.97 -11.64 -1.56
N THR A 50 16.26 -12.71 -1.22
CA THR A 50 14.78 -12.79 -1.23
C THR A 50 14.13 -11.69 -0.37
N VAL A 51 14.77 -11.28 0.72
CA VAL A 51 14.28 -10.19 1.57
C VAL A 51 14.25 -8.87 0.79
N PHE A 52 15.30 -8.54 0.03
CA PHE A 52 15.32 -7.31 -0.77
C PHE A 52 14.37 -7.38 -1.96
N GLN A 53 14.13 -8.56 -2.53
CA GLN A 53 13.10 -8.75 -3.54
C GLN A 53 11.71 -8.44 -2.96
N ALA A 54 11.36 -9.00 -1.81
CA ALA A 54 10.10 -8.76 -1.15
C ALA A 54 9.90 -7.28 -0.75
N LEU A 55 10.97 -6.64 -0.26
CA LEU A 55 10.96 -5.20 0.04
C LEU A 55 10.74 -4.35 -1.22
N GLY A 56 11.41 -4.68 -2.33
CA GLY A 56 11.27 -3.97 -3.60
C GLY A 56 9.86 -4.10 -4.18
N ASP A 57 9.28 -5.30 -4.17
CA ASP A 57 7.91 -5.54 -4.65
C ASP A 57 6.86 -4.82 -3.76
N THR A 58 7.12 -4.75 -2.45
CA THR A 58 6.26 -4.00 -1.51
C THR A 58 6.35 -2.49 -1.73
N ASP A 59 7.53 -1.96 -2.01
CA ASP A 59 7.74 -0.54 -2.31
C ASP A 59 7.10 -0.16 -3.65
N GLU A 60 7.21 -1.01 -4.67
CA GLU A 60 6.51 -0.82 -5.94
C GLU A 60 4.99 -0.83 -5.77
N LEU A 61 4.45 -1.75 -4.95
CA LEU A 61 3.03 -1.76 -4.61
C LEU A 61 2.61 -0.43 -3.96
N ASN A 62 3.39 0.06 -3.01
CA ASN A 62 3.12 1.32 -2.32
C ASN A 62 3.08 2.50 -3.31
N ALA A 63 4.03 2.56 -4.24
CA ALA A 63 4.06 3.58 -5.29
C ALA A 63 2.85 3.49 -6.23
N GLN A 64 2.43 2.28 -6.64
CA GLN A 64 1.24 2.09 -7.48
C GLN A 64 -0.06 2.49 -6.77
N ILE A 65 -0.17 2.23 -5.47
CA ILE A 65 -1.29 2.73 -4.67
C ILE A 65 -1.29 4.25 -4.64
N GLY A 66 -0.13 4.90 -4.54
CA GLY A 66 0.00 6.36 -4.60
C GLY A 66 -0.56 6.94 -5.91
N VAL A 67 -0.30 6.29 -7.05
CA VAL A 67 -0.89 6.69 -8.35
C VAL A 67 -2.42 6.59 -8.30
N ALA A 68 -2.96 5.49 -7.75
CA ALA A 68 -4.41 5.34 -7.61
C ALA A 68 -5.04 6.40 -6.69
N VAL A 69 -4.36 6.79 -5.61
CA VAL A 69 -4.78 7.88 -4.71
C VAL A 69 -4.92 9.19 -5.49
N GLU A 70 -3.91 9.57 -6.27
CA GLU A 70 -3.95 10.83 -7.03
C GLU A 70 -5.03 10.80 -8.12
N GLN A 71 -5.24 9.67 -8.79
CA GLN A 71 -6.33 9.54 -9.76
C GLN A 71 -7.71 9.64 -9.10
N ALA A 72 -7.90 9.01 -7.94
CA ALA A 72 -9.14 9.14 -7.16
C ALA A 72 -9.43 10.59 -6.75
N ARG A 73 -8.39 11.35 -6.36
CA ARG A 73 -8.52 12.79 -6.06
C ARG A 73 -8.93 13.61 -7.27
N VAL A 74 -8.33 13.35 -8.44
CA VAL A 74 -8.71 14.01 -9.70
C VAL A 74 -10.16 13.71 -10.06
N ALA A 75 -10.63 12.49 -9.79
CA ALA A 75 -12.03 12.09 -9.99
C ALA A 75 -12.99 12.58 -8.89
N ALA A 76 -12.51 13.37 -7.93
CA ALA A 76 -13.26 13.83 -6.77
C ALA A 76 -13.84 12.70 -5.89
N ASN A 77 -13.23 11.53 -5.92
CA ASN A 77 -13.57 10.42 -5.03
C ASN A 77 -13.04 10.71 -3.64
N ILE A 78 -13.94 10.95 -2.69
CA ILE A 78 -13.56 11.30 -1.30
C ILE A 78 -13.42 10.07 -0.39
N TYR A 79 -13.89 8.92 -0.82
CA TYR A 79 -13.98 7.71 0.00
C TYR A 79 -12.68 6.89 -0.02
N LEU A 80 -12.08 6.69 -1.20
CA LEU A 80 -10.91 5.82 -1.37
C LEU A 80 -9.59 6.42 -0.88
N PRO A 81 -9.26 7.71 -1.13
CA PRO A 81 -7.94 8.26 -0.79
C PRO A 81 -7.53 8.06 0.66
N PRO A 82 -8.37 8.34 1.70
CA PRO A 82 -7.95 8.15 3.09
C PRO A 82 -7.63 6.69 3.44
N LYS A 83 -8.40 5.73 2.88
CA LYS A 83 -8.18 4.29 3.10
C LYS A 83 -6.89 3.83 2.43
N LEU A 84 -6.64 4.26 1.19
CA LEU A 84 -5.42 3.94 0.44
C LEU A 84 -4.17 4.52 1.10
N GLU A 85 -4.21 5.75 1.63
CA GLU A 85 -3.10 6.36 2.37
C GLU A 85 -2.81 5.64 3.69
N GLN A 86 -3.85 5.15 4.37
CA GLN A 86 -3.67 4.30 5.54
C GLN A 86 -2.99 2.99 5.16
N ILE A 87 -3.37 2.36 4.03
CA ILE A 87 -2.72 1.17 3.51
C ILE A 87 -1.25 1.45 3.17
N GLN A 88 -0.93 2.57 2.53
CA GLN A 88 0.46 2.97 2.26
C GLN A 88 1.29 3.04 3.55
N SER A 89 0.74 3.59 4.62
CA SER A 89 1.39 3.61 5.93
C SER A 89 1.60 2.20 6.49
N ARG A 90 0.60 1.31 6.35
CA ARG A 90 0.74 -0.09 6.78
C ARG A 90 1.77 -0.88 5.95
N LEU A 91 1.95 -0.55 4.67
CA LEU A 91 3.00 -1.16 3.85
C LEU A 91 4.42 -0.78 4.31
N PHE A 92 4.63 0.42 4.88
CA PHE A 92 5.89 0.75 5.54
C PHE A 92 6.11 -0.09 6.81
N ASP A 93 5.09 -0.27 7.64
CA ASP A 93 5.17 -1.13 8.83
C ASP A 93 5.47 -2.58 8.44
N LEU A 94 4.79 -3.09 7.39
CA LEU A 94 5.03 -4.40 6.82
C LEU A 94 6.47 -4.54 6.31
N GLY A 95 6.96 -3.55 5.57
CA GLY A 95 8.33 -3.51 5.09
C GLY A 95 9.36 -3.52 6.24
N ALA A 96 9.08 -2.84 7.35
CA ALA A 96 9.92 -2.90 8.54
C ALA A 96 9.98 -4.32 9.14
N CYS A 97 8.84 -5.04 9.17
CA CYS A 97 8.80 -6.44 9.61
C CYS A 97 9.62 -7.35 8.68
N VAL A 98 9.47 -7.21 7.37
CA VAL A 98 10.26 -7.96 6.37
C VAL A 98 11.75 -7.66 6.48
N ALA A 99 12.13 -6.41 6.76
CA ALA A 99 13.53 -6.00 6.96
C ALA A 99 14.11 -6.39 8.32
N THR A 100 13.34 -7.09 9.16
CA THR A 100 13.75 -7.55 10.50
C THR A 100 13.48 -9.05 10.66
N PRO A 101 14.22 -9.94 9.94
CA PRO A 101 13.96 -11.37 9.97
C PRO A 101 13.97 -11.93 11.40
N LEU A 102 12.94 -12.70 11.75
CA LEU A 102 12.75 -13.23 13.10
C LEU A 102 13.86 -14.21 13.50
N THR A 103 14.46 -14.89 12.51
CA THR A 103 15.51 -15.90 12.74
C THR A 103 16.88 -15.29 13.01
N SER A 104 17.17 -14.06 12.53
CA SER A 104 18.50 -13.43 12.61
C SER A 104 18.53 -12.11 13.38
N ALA A 105 17.39 -11.45 13.56
CA ALA A 105 17.32 -10.19 14.29
C ALA A 105 17.35 -10.41 15.81
N SER A 106 18.08 -9.55 16.55
CA SER A 106 18.06 -9.57 18.01
C SER A 106 16.65 -9.20 18.54
N GLU A 107 16.29 -9.70 19.73
CA GLU A 107 15.02 -9.38 20.38
C GLU A 107 14.76 -7.88 20.52
N ILE A 108 15.83 -7.09 20.75
CA ILE A 108 15.72 -5.62 20.86
C ILE A 108 15.25 -5.03 19.50
N LYS A 109 15.78 -5.55 18.38
CA LYS A 109 15.38 -5.10 17.04
C LYS A 109 13.95 -5.51 16.74
N GLN A 110 13.58 -6.76 17.02
CA GLN A 110 12.21 -7.26 16.87
C GLN A 110 11.21 -6.42 17.69
N ARG A 111 11.52 -6.11 18.95
CA ARG A 111 10.67 -5.25 19.79
C ARG A 111 10.54 -3.83 19.25
N ARG A 112 11.60 -3.26 18.64
CA ARG A 112 11.55 -1.90 18.05
C ARG A 112 10.76 -1.86 16.76
N THR A 113 10.80 -2.91 15.97
CA THR A 113 10.01 -3.03 14.74
C THR A 113 8.53 -3.19 15.08
N GLY A 114 8.23 -3.88 16.20
CA GLY A 114 6.87 -4.23 16.58
C GLY A 114 6.36 -5.46 15.81
N VAL A 115 5.14 -5.86 16.12
CA VAL A 115 4.43 -6.95 15.46
C VAL A 115 3.46 -6.35 14.44
N PHE A 116 3.39 -6.94 13.26
CA PHE A 116 2.33 -6.58 12.32
C PHE A 116 1.02 -7.21 12.78
N ASP A 117 0.04 -6.38 13.17
CA ASP A 117 -1.17 -6.81 13.87
C ASP A 117 -2.20 -7.42 12.89
N GLU A 118 -2.84 -8.53 13.30
CA GLU A 118 -3.97 -9.15 12.60
C GLU A 118 -5.16 -8.19 12.42
N ALA A 119 -5.32 -7.21 13.31
CA ALA A 119 -6.32 -6.16 13.18
C ALA A 119 -6.24 -5.40 11.84
N ASN A 120 -5.05 -5.34 11.20
CA ASN A 120 -4.90 -4.75 9.87
C ASN A 120 -5.61 -5.59 8.79
N VAL A 121 -5.65 -6.92 8.92
CA VAL A 121 -6.38 -7.81 8.02
C VAL A 121 -7.88 -7.61 8.19
N THR A 122 -8.36 -7.64 9.43
CA THR A 122 -9.77 -7.41 9.78
C THR A 122 -10.25 -6.04 9.28
N GLN A 123 -9.40 -5.01 9.32
CA GLN A 123 -9.76 -3.69 8.81
C GLN A 123 -9.98 -3.71 7.29
N LEU A 124 -9.17 -4.45 6.52
CA LEU A 124 -9.40 -4.61 5.08
C LEU A 124 -10.71 -5.35 4.80
N GLU A 125 -11.00 -6.41 5.55
CA GLU A 125 -12.24 -7.17 5.44
C GLU A 125 -13.46 -6.29 5.69
N TYR A 126 -13.41 -5.48 6.75
CA TYR A 126 -14.48 -4.51 7.04
C TYR A 126 -14.71 -3.53 5.87
N TRP A 127 -13.66 -2.98 5.28
CA TRP A 127 -13.80 -2.07 4.14
C TRP A 127 -14.26 -2.76 2.86
N ILE A 128 -13.90 -4.02 2.66
CA ILE A 128 -14.41 -4.85 1.55
C ILE A 128 -15.92 -5.00 1.70
N ASP A 129 -16.38 -5.46 2.87
CA ASP A 129 -17.79 -5.69 3.14
C ASP A 129 -18.60 -4.41 3.00
N GLU A 130 -18.10 -3.27 3.50
CA GLU A 130 -18.73 -1.96 3.36
C GLU A 130 -18.94 -1.59 1.88
N MET A 131 -17.91 -1.74 1.04
CA MET A 131 -18.00 -1.42 -0.39
C MET A 131 -18.87 -2.43 -1.16
N ASP A 132 -18.85 -3.71 -0.79
CA ASP A 132 -19.58 -4.77 -1.50
C ASP A 132 -21.10 -4.62 -1.37
N THR A 133 -21.60 -3.97 -0.30
CA THR A 133 -23.01 -3.64 -0.15
C THR A 133 -23.54 -2.72 -1.26
N GLU A 134 -22.69 -1.89 -1.83
CA GLU A 134 -23.01 -0.93 -2.89
C GLU A 134 -22.78 -1.50 -4.31
N LEU A 135 -22.17 -2.69 -4.41
CA LEU A 135 -21.76 -3.27 -5.67
C LEU A 135 -22.79 -4.29 -6.20
N PRO A 136 -23.07 -4.30 -7.50
CA PRO A 136 -23.87 -5.36 -8.10
C PRO A 136 -23.10 -6.69 -8.02
N PRO A 137 -23.79 -7.83 -7.89
CA PRO A 137 -23.16 -9.14 -7.84
C PRO A 137 -22.36 -9.44 -9.12
N ILE A 138 -21.20 -10.07 -8.95
CA ILE A 138 -20.33 -10.46 -10.07
C ILE A 138 -20.95 -11.69 -10.75
N LYS A 139 -21.32 -11.58 -12.04
CA LYS A 139 -21.86 -12.68 -12.85
C LYS A 139 -20.88 -13.19 -13.91
N CYS A 140 -19.80 -12.46 -14.16
CA CYS A 140 -18.77 -12.81 -15.15
C CYS A 140 -17.45 -12.16 -14.76
N PHE A 141 -16.35 -12.59 -15.40
CA PHE A 141 -15.07 -11.92 -15.24
C PHE A 141 -15.12 -10.49 -15.75
N ILE A 142 -14.40 -9.60 -15.06
CA ILE A 142 -14.25 -8.19 -15.40
C ILE A 142 -12.83 -8.00 -15.92
N LEU A 143 -12.70 -7.34 -17.07
CA LEU A 143 -11.39 -6.98 -17.62
C LEU A 143 -10.77 -5.86 -16.76
N PRO A 144 -9.44 -5.84 -16.60
CA PRO A 144 -8.75 -4.77 -15.87
C PRO A 144 -8.66 -3.48 -16.73
N SER A 145 -9.72 -3.18 -17.45
CA SER A 145 -9.91 -2.02 -18.33
C SER A 145 -11.37 -1.57 -18.26
N GLY A 146 -11.67 -0.37 -18.73
CA GLY A 146 -12.95 0.28 -18.41
C GLY A 146 -12.92 0.83 -16.98
N GLY A 147 -14.05 1.21 -16.41
CA GLY A 147 -14.13 1.70 -15.04
C GLY A 147 -13.39 3.00 -14.74
N GLY A 148 -12.72 3.63 -15.70
CA GLY A 148 -11.95 4.86 -15.52
C GLY A 148 -10.53 4.64 -15.03
N LEU A 149 -9.77 5.74 -14.88
CA LEU A 149 -8.35 5.68 -14.53
C LEU A 149 -8.11 5.19 -13.10
N THR A 150 -8.92 5.62 -12.14
CA THR A 150 -8.82 5.14 -10.75
C THR A 150 -8.96 3.62 -10.68
N SER A 151 -10.01 3.07 -11.30
CA SER A 151 -10.25 1.62 -11.37
C SER A 151 -9.08 0.88 -12.01
N THR A 152 -8.58 1.36 -13.15
CA THR A 152 -7.48 0.73 -13.88
C THR A 152 -6.19 0.73 -13.06
N HIS A 153 -5.84 1.84 -12.37
CA HIS A 153 -4.66 1.89 -11.51
C HIS A 153 -4.80 0.99 -10.27
N LEU A 154 -6.00 0.85 -9.72
CA LEU A 154 -6.26 -0.12 -8.64
C LEU A 154 -6.08 -1.56 -9.11
N HIS A 155 -6.47 -1.89 -10.35
CA HIS A 155 -6.16 -3.20 -10.95
C HIS A 155 -4.66 -3.42 -11.15
N VAL A 156 -3.88 -2.39 -11.54
CA VAL A 156 -2.41 -2.48 -11.59
C VAL A 156 -1.85 -2.72 -10.19
N ALA A 157 -2.26 -1.94 -9.19
CA ALA A 157 -1.85 -2.13 -7.81
C ALA A 157 -2.18 -3.55 -7.30
N ARG A 158 -3.36 -4.09 -7.65
CA ARG A 158 -3.77 -5.46 -7.31
C ARG A 158 -2.81 -6.52 -7.84
N VAL A 159 -2.38 -6.45 -9.09
CA VAL A 159 -1.47 -7.47 -9.64
C VAL A 159 -0.05 -7.32 -9.10
N VAL A 160 0.39 -6.10 -8.79
CA VAL A 160 1.65 -5.84 -8.07
C VAL A 160 1.57 -6.37 -6.64
N CYS A 161 0.44 -6.20 -5.93
CA CYS A 161 0.20 -6.77 -4.61
C CYS A 161 0.35 -8.29 -4.61
N ARG A 162 -0.22 -9.00 -5.60
CA ARG A 162 -0.08 -10.44 -5.76
C ARG A 162 1.36 -10.87 -6.08
N ARG A 163 2.17 -10.01 -6.70
CA ARG A 163 3.61 -10.25 -6.86
C ARG A 163 4.33 -10.10 -5.52
N ALA A 164 4.08 -9.03 -4.76
CA ALA A 164 4.64 -8.82 -3.43
C ALA A 164 4.28 -9.98 -2.47
N GLU A 165 3.02 -10.47 -2.50
CA GLU A 165 2.60 -11.64 -1.76
C GLU A 165 3.48 -12.85 -2.08
N ARG A 166 3.67 -13.19 -3.36
CA ARG A 166 4.51 -14.33 -3.76
C ARG A 166 5.96 -14.19 -3.31
N SER A 167 6.50 -12.96 -3.26
CA SER A 167 7.88 -12.71 -2.80
C SER A 167 8.02 -12.87 -1.29
N VAL A 168 6.95 -12.70 -0.52
CA VAL A 168 6.93 -12.88 0.94
C VAL A 168 6.76 -14.35 1.32
N VAL A 169 6.06 -15.17 0.52
CA VAL A 169 5.78 -16.58 0.82
C VAL A 169 7.04 -17.38 1.25
N PRO A 170 8.18 -17.33 0.54
CA PRO A 170 9.36 -18.09 0.96
C PRO A 170 9.95 -17.60 2.29
N LEU A 171 9.80 -16.32 2.65
CA LEU A 171 10.26 -15.76 3.91
C LEU A 171 9.40 -16.24 5.08
N VAL A 172 8.08 -16.34 4.88
CA VAL A 172 7.17 -16.93 5.87
C VAL A 172 7.45 -18.41 6.05
N ALA A 173 7.66 -19.14 4.96
CA ALA A 173 8.00 -20.57 5.02
C ALA A 173 9.34 -20.83 5.74
N ALA A 174 10.30 -19.91 5.64
CA ALA A 174 11.58 -19.96 6.38
C ALA A 174 11.47 -19.53 7.86
N GLY A 175 10.32 -19.01 8.30
CA GLY A 175 10.14 -18.47 9.64
C GLY A 175 10.78 -17.11 9.84
N ASP A 176 11.23 -16.43 8.79
CA ASP A 176 11.83 -15.10 8.84
C ASP A 176 10.78 -13.99 9.02
N VAL A 177 9.56 -14.21 8.56
CA VAL A 177 8.46 -13.25 8.59
C VAL A 177 7.20 -13.92 9.13
N ASP A 178 6.44 -13.24 9.96
CA ASP A 178 5.17 -13.74 10.48
C ASP A 178 4.14 -13.92 9.35
N GLY A 179 3.34 -15.00 9.43
CA GLY A 179 2.31 -15.32 8.45
C GLY A 179 1.20 -14.28 8.29
N VAL A 180 1.01 -13.40 9.28
CA VAL A 180 0.05 -12.29 9.18
C VAL A 180 0.40 -11.33 8.04
N VAL A 181 1.69 -11.14 7.74
CA VAL A 181 2.17 -10.31 6.63
C VAL A 181 1.68 -10.85 5.28
N GLN A 182 1.78 -12.17 5.08
CA GLN A 182 1.26 -12.83 3.88
C GLN A 182 -0.27 -12.72 3.80
N ARG A 183 -0.98 -12.96 4.92
CA ARG A 183 -2.45 -12.84 4.96
C ARG A 183 -2.91 -11.43 4.63
N TYR A 184 -2.20 -10.41 5.13
CA TYR A 184 -2.50 -9.02 4.82
C TYR A 184 -2.37 -8.73 3.32
N LEU A 185 -1.27 -9.13 2.67
CA LEU A 185 -1.09 -8.93 1.23
C LEU A 185 -2.13 -9.69 0.40
N ASN A 186 -2.49 -10.90 0.81
CA ASN A 186 -3.57 -11.65 0.18
C ASN A 186 -4.89 -10.88 0.26
N ARG A 187 -5.30 -10.45 1.46
CA ARG A 187 -6.54 -9.68 1.67
C ARG A 187 -6.49 -8.31 1.00
N LEU A 188 -5.32 -7.66 0.97
CA LEU A 188 -5.15 -6.39 0.26
C LEU A 188 -5.41 -6.53 -1.24
N SER A 189 -5.07 -7.68 -1.84
CA SER A 189 -5.39 -7.91 -3.25
C SER A 189 -6.90 -7.95 -3.51
N ASP A 190 -7.70 -8.49 -2.58
CA ASP A 190 -9.16 -8.51 -2.65
C ASP A 190 -9.73 -7.10 -2.45
N PHE A 191 -9.21 -6.37 -1.46
CA PHE A 191 -9.59 -4.97 -1.23
C PHE A 191 -9.35 -4.10 -2.49
N LEU A 192 -8.20 -4.24 -3.14
CA LEU A 192 -7.89 -3.48 -4.36
C LEU A 192 -8.82 -3.85 -5.53
N PHE A 193 -9.25 -5.10 -5.63
CA PHE A 193 -10.24 -5.52 -6.61
C PHE A 193 -11.60 -4.89 -6.36
N VAL A 194 -12.09 -4.97 -5.13
CA VAL A 194 -13.39 -4.39 -4.75
C VAL A 194 -13.36 -2.86 -4.88
N SER A 195 -12.25 -2.22 -4.47
CA SER A 195 -12.03 -0.77 -4.63
C SER A 195 -12.04 -0.34 -6.10
N ALA A 196 -11.50 -1.15 -7.03
CA ALA A 196 -11.53 -0.85 -8.45
C ALA A 196 -12.95 -0.81 -9.00
N ARG A 197 -13.79 -1.77 -8.60
CA ARG A 197 -15.20 -1.81 -8.94
C ARG A 197 -15.98 -0.64 -8.33
N PHE A 198 -15.73 -0.37 -7.06
CA PHE A 198 -16.34 0.74 -6.34
C PHE A 198 -15.99 2.09 -6.96
N ALA A 199 -14.73 2.30 -7.36
CA ALA A 199 -14.30 3.49 -8.08
C ALA A 199 -15.08 3.64 -9.41
N ALA A 200 -15.22 2.57 -10.19
CA ALA A 200 -15.93 2.61 -11.44
C ALA A 200 -17.37 3.12 -11.25
N ILE A 201 -18.10 2.56 -10.29
CA ILE A 201 -19.49 2.94 -10.03
C ILE A 201 -19.61 4.36 -9.50
N THR A 202 -18.81 4.72 -8.50
CA THR A 202 -18.87 6.06 -7.87
C THR A 202 -18.42 7.18 -8.80
N GLU A 203 -17.57 6.86 -9.78
CA GLU A 203 -17.11 7.80 -10.82
C GLU A 203 -17.99 7.77 -12.08
N GLY A 204 -19.13 7.04 -12.06
CA GLY A 204 -20.08 6.95 -13.18
C GLY A 204 -19.48 6.30 -14.43
N LYS A 205 -18.59 5.32 -14.24
CA LYS A 205 -17.94 4.55 -15.31
C LYS A 205 -18.47 3.13 -15.36
N GLU A 206 -18.39 2.52 -16.54
CA GLU A 206 -18.80 1.12 -16.74
C GLU A 206 -17.60 0.20 -16.77
N GLU A 207 -17.71 -0.93 -16.05
CA GLU A 207 -16.75 -2.03 -16.10
C GLU A 207 -16.85 -2.77 -17.43
N THR A 208 -15.71 -3.14 -18.02
CA THR A 208 -15.69 -3.97 -19.23
C THR A 208 -15.80 -5.45 -18.84
N LYS A 209 -16.85 -6.12 -19.30
CA LYS A 209 -17.08 -7.54 -19.04
C LYS A 209 -16.28 -8.41 -20.01
N TRP A 210 -15.73 -9.51 -19.49
CA TRP A 210 -15.14 -10.53 -20.33
C TRP A 210 -16.22 -11.30 -21.10
N THR A 211 -15.95 -11.57 -22.36
CA THR A 211 -16.78 -12.44 -23.22
C THR A 211 -15.94 -13.59 -23.73
N ASN A 212 -16.49 -14.82 -23.64
CA ASN A 212 -15.83 -15.98 -24.20
C ASN A 212 -15.93 -15.96 -25.73
N GLN A 213 -14.79 -15.78 -26.41
CA GLN A 213 -14.76 -15.73 -27.87
C GLN A 213 -15.08 -17.08 -28.51
N ASN A 214 -14.82 -18.19 -27.82
CA ASN A 214 -15.08 -19.53 -28.33
C ASN A 214 -16.57 -19.86 -28.42
N ILE A 215 -17.40 -19.35 -27.50
CA ILE A 215 -18.86 -19.57 -27.51
C ILE A 215 -19.52 -18.82 -28.67
N LYS A 216 -18.97 -17.69 -29.13
CA LYS A 216 -19.52 -16.93 -30.26
C LYS A 216 -19.30 -17.60 -31.63
N LEU A 217 -18.35 -18.54 -31.73
CA LEU A 217 -18.09 -19.28 -32.95
C LEU A 217 -19.08 -20.43 -33.16
N GLU A 218 -19.61 -21.02 -32.08
CA GLU A 218 -20.60 -22.10 -32.14
C GLU A 218 -22.00 -21.61 -32.47
N GLU A 219 -22.39 -20.38 -32.05
CA GLU A 219 -23.71 -19.80 -32.37
C GLU A 219 -23.87 -19.32 -33.82
N LYS A 220 -22.79 -19.28 -34.60
CA LYS A 220 -22.82 -18.85 -36.01
C LYS A 220 -22.99 -19.96 -37.03
N ASP A 221 -22.75 -21.22 -36.61
CA ASP A 221 -22.83 -22.38 -37.53
C ASP A 221 -24.18 -23.08 -37.53
N ASP A 222 -25.12 -22.71 -36.62
CA ASP A 222 -26.45 -23.32 -36.52
C ASP A 222 -27.56 -22.57 -37.25
N THR A 223 -27.21 -21.63 -38.14
CA THR A 223 -28.19 -20.84 -38.93
C THR A 223 -27.88 -20.81 -40.45
N GLU A 224 -27.60 -21.96 -41.06
CA GLU A 224 -27.73 -22.19 -42.51
C GLU A 224 -28.69 -23.34 -42.85
#